data_46dd18ac471964d178fd4bd7d3dea651
#
_entry.id   46dd18ac471964d178fd4bd7d3dea651
#
_cell.length_a   1.000
_cell.length_b   1.000
_cell.length_c   1.000
_cell.angle_alpha   90.00
_cell.angle_beta   90.00
_cell.angle_gamma   90.00
#
_symmetry.space_group_name_H-M   'P 1'
#
loop_
_entity.id
_entity.type
_entity.pdbx_description
1 polymer ?
#
loop_
_entity_poly.entity_id
_entity_poly.type
_entity_poly.pdbx_seq_one_letter_code
_entity_poly.pdbx_strand_id
1 'polypeptide(L)'
;MATRRPRAWLLVLAGGIVAGTLDISYACAFWAVKLGVPARRILQSVAAGLLGEAAFQGGAATAALGLALHFLIAVSMSVTYYLVSRRWSLLWRRPLACGALYGLILYGVMNYIVVPLSAAGSGSRDPLWIGLTVAVHALLIGIPIAWFTRLAHQPWPPGSTGS
;
A
#
# COMPACT_ATOMS: atom_id res chain seq x y z
N MET A 1 -8.90 -1.52 -30.94
CA MET A 1 -7.91 -0.98 -29.97
C MET A 1 -8.46 -0.67 -28.56
N ALA A 2 -9.71 -0.97 -28.24
CA ALA A 2 -10.39 -0.56 -26.99
C ALA A 2 -10.25 -1.54 -25.79
N THR A 3 -9.80 -2.75 -25.96
CA THR A 3 -9.84 -3.81 -24.92
C THR A 3 -8.64 -3.87 -23.96
N ARG A 4 -7.59 -3.06 -24.19
CA ARG A 4 -6.40 -3.07 -23.31
C ARG A 4 -6.52 -2.25 -22.02
N ARG A 5 -7.40 -1.23 -22.00
CA ARG A 5 -7.52 -0.32 -20.86
C ARG A 5 -8.11 -0.94 -19.59
N PRO A 6 -9.25 -1.70 -19.64
CA PRO A 6 -9.86 -2.20 -18.43
C PRO A 6 -8.96 -3.17 -17.66
N ARG A 7 -8.19 -4.03 -18.36
CA ARG A 7 -7.27 -4.97 -17.74
C ARG A 7 -6.10 -4.29 -17.03
N ALA A 8 -5.51 -3.26 -17.64
CA ALA A 8 -4.41 -2.53 -16.99
C ALA A 8 -4.85 -1.96 -15.64
N TRP A 9 -6.05 -1.39 -15.57
CA TRP A 9 -6.61 -0.88 -14.33
C TRP A 9 -6.89 -1.98 -13.30
N LEU A 10 -7.38 -3.15 -13.72
CA LEU A 10 -7.55 -4.30 -12.80
C LEU A 10 -6.23 -4.74 -12.19
N LEU A 11 -5.15 -4.80 -12.97
CA LEU A 11 -3.81 -5.12 -12.48
C LEU A 11 -3.28 -4.04 -11.52
N VAL A 12 -3.50 -2.77 -11.82
CA VAL A 12 -3.10 -1.66 -10.93
C VAL A 12 -3.85 -1.73 -9.61
N LEU A 13 -5.16 -1.95 -9.63
CA LEU A 13 -5.97 -2.13 -8.43
C LEU A 13 -5.51 -3.35 -7.62
N ALA A 14 -5.27 -4.49 -8.30
CA ALA A 14 -4.76 -5.70 -7.66
C ALA A 14 -3.40 -5.45 -6.99
N GLY A 15 -2.50 -4.69 -7.62
CA GLY A 15 -1.21 -4.29 -7.04
C GLY A 15 -1.38 -3.51 -5.74
N GLY A 16 -2.30 -2.56 -5.71
CA GLY A 16 -2.62 -1.79 -4.50
C GLY A 16 -3.26 -2.66 -3.40
N ILE A 17 -4.18 -3.57 -3.77
CA ILE A 17 -4.81 -4.50 -2.83
C ILE A 17 -3.78 -5.45 -2.24
N VAL A 18 -2.91 -6.06 -3.07
CA VAL A 18 -1.86 -6.97 -2.59
C VAL A 18 -0.90 -6.23 -1.66
N ALA A 19 -0.40 -5.06 -2.07
CA ALA A 19 0.50 -4.26 -1.22
C ALA A 19 -0.16 -3.86 0.10
N GLY A 20 -1.41 -3.39 0.06
CA GLY A 20 -2.17 -3.03 1.26
C GLY A 20 -2.44 -4.23 2.17
N THR A 21 -2.74 -5.41 1.61
CA THR A 21 -2.93 -6.63 2.40
C THR A 21 -1.64 -7.05 3.10
N LEU A 22 -0.51 -7.02 2.41
CA LEU A 22 0.79 -7.36 2.99
C LEU A 22 1.18 -6.40 4.11
N ASP A 23 0.98 -5.10 3.90
CA ASP A 23 1.33 -4.07 4.88
C ASP A 23 0.46 -4.15 6.14
N ILE A 24 -0.87 -4.20 6.00
CA ILE A 24 -1.75 -4.26 7.19
C ILE A 24 -1.59 -5.59 7.95
N SER A 25 -1.33 -6.69 7.24
CA SER A 25 -1.05 -7.98 7.86
C SER A 25 0.24 -7.96 8.67
N TYR A 26 1.30 -7.34 8.11
CA TYR A 26 2.54 -7.11 8.84
C TYR A 26 2.32 -6.27 10.09
N ALA A 27 1.61 -5.14 9.96
CA ALA A 27 1.35 -4.25 11.09
C ALA A 27 0.58 -4.97 12.21
N CYS A 28 -0.48 -5.71 11.86
CA CYS A 28 -1.24 -6.49 12.83
C CYS A 28 -0.38 -7.58 13.49
N ALA A 29 0.39 -8.34 12.71
CA ALA A 29 1.26 -9.40 13.22
C ALA A 29 2.36 -8.86 14.15
N PHE A 30 3.04 -7.80 13.75
CA PHE A 30 4.11 -7.19 14.54
C PHE A 30 3.62 -6.77 15.93
N TRP A 31 2.54 -5.99 15.98
CA TRP A 31 2.04 -5.46 17.23
C TRP A 31 1.33 -6.51 18.10
N ALA A 32 0.72 -7.54 17.47
CA ALA A 32 0.16 -8.67 18.20
C ALA A 32 1.27 -9.47 18.90
N VAL A 33 2.37 -9.77 18.20
CA VAL A 33 3.49 -10.53 18.77
C VAL A 33 4.25 -9.72 19.83
N LYS A 34 4.47 -8.43 19.57
CA LYS A 34 5.30 -7.59 20.45
C LYS A 34 4.58 -7.16 21.73
N LEU A 35 3.32 -6.80 21.66
CA LEU A 35 2.58 -6.17 22.76
C LEU A 35 1.18 -6.76 22.98
N GLY A 36 0.78 -7.82 22.26
CA GLY A 36 -0.56 -8.40 22.36
C GLY A 36 -1.67 -7.47 21.83
N VAL A 37 -1.33 -6.47 20.97
CA VAL A 37 -2.31 -5.52 20.47
C VAL A 37 -3.24 -6.20 19.47
N PRO A 38 -4.57 -6.16 19.67
CA PRO A 38 -5.50 -6.80 18.76
C PRO A 38 -5.58 -6.06 17.42
N ALA A 39 -5.77 -6.80 16.31
CA ALA A 39 -5.84 -6.26 14.96
C ALA A 39 -6.84 -5.09 14.83
N ARG A 40 -7.99 -5.18 15.54
CA ARG A 40 -8.97 -4.07 15.60
C ARG A 40 -8.34 -2.75 16.00
N ARG A 41 -7.43 -2.75 16.99
CA ARG A 41 -6.76 -1.55 17.47
C ARG A 41 -5.82 -0.96 16.41
N ILE A 42 -5.17 -1.82 15.63
CA ILE A 42 -4.31 -1.39 14.51
C ILE A 42 -5.16 -0.74 13.41
N LEU A 43 -6.30 -1.34 13.06
CA LEU A 43 -7.21 -0.72 12.10
C LEU A 43 -7.77 0.62 12.60
N GLN A 44 -8.12 0.71 13.88
CA GLN A 44 -8.56 1.96 14.49
C GLN A 44 -7.45 3.04 14.48
N SER A 45 -6.17 2.67 14.59
CA SER A 45 -5.08 3.65 14.49
C SER A 45 -4.97 4.28 13.10
N VAL A 46 -5.35 3.56 12.04
CA VAL A 46 -5.47 4.16 10.70
C VAL A 46 -6.64 5.13 10.64
N ALA A 47 -7.80 4.76 11.20
CA ALA A 47 -8.96 5.66 11.30
C ALA A 47 -8.67 6.90 12.16
N ALA A 48 -7.75 6.80 13.12
CA ALA A 48 -7.32 7.94 13.94
C ALA A 48 -6.66 9.04 13.09
N GLY A 49 -6.12 8.72 11.93
CA GLY A 49 -5.65 9.72 10.96
C GLY A 49 -6.74 10.73 10.56
N LEU A 50 -8.00 10.33 10.63
CA LEU A 50 -9.16 11.19 10.30
C LEU A 50 -9.93 11.64 11.56
N LEU A 51 -10.10 10.74 12.53
CA LEU A 51 -10.98 10.92 13.68
C LEU A 51 -10.24 11.25 15.00
N GLY A 52 -8.91 11.26 15.01
CA GLY A 52 -8.12 11.39 16.23
C GLY A 52 -8.43 10.28 17.24
N GLU A 53 -8.35 10.60 18.53
CA GLU A 53 -8.57 9.65 19.63
C GLU A 53 -9.97 9.01 19.64
N ALA A 54 -10.97 9.67 19.08
CA ALA A 54 -12.33 9.11 18.97
C ALA A 54 -12.40 7.80 18.16
N ALA A 55 -11.44 7.56 17.26
CA ALA A 55 -11.35 6.33 16.49
C ALA A 55 -11.31 5.08 17.39
N PHE A 56 -10.67 5.16 18.54
CA PHE A 56 -10.48 4.03 19.44
C PHE A 56 -11.74 3.66 20.26
N GLN A 57 -12.74 4.51 20.26
CA GLN A 57 -14.02 4.30 20.97
C GLN A 57 -15.14 3.79 20.06
N GLY A 58 -14.99 3.89 18.74
CA GLY A 58 -16.02 3.55 17.76
C GLY A 58 -16.15 2.06 17.40
N GLY A 59 -15.47 1.17 18.14
CA GLY A 59 -15.65 -0.27 18.01
C GLY A 59 -15.31 -0.83 16.62
N ALA A 60 -16.20 -1.67 16.08
CA ALA A 60 -16.02 -2.29 14.76
C ALA A 60 -16.20 -1.29 13.62
N ALA A 61 -17.03 -0.26 13.79
CA ALA A 61 -17.28 0.73 12.74
C ALA A 61 -16.02 1.54 12.40
N THR A 62 -15.30 2.02 13.40
CA THR A 62 -14.04 2.76 13.18
C THR A 62 -12.92 1.85 12.70
N ALA A 63 -12.89 0.57 13.08
CA ALA A 63 -11.96 -0.39 12.51
C ALA A 63 -12.24 -0.64 11.02
N ALA A 64 -13.50 -0.78 10.61
CA ALA A 64 -13.89 -0.90 9.21
C ALA A 64 -13.53 0.36 8.40
N LEU A 65 -13.75 1.54 8.97
CA LEU A 65 -13.32 2.80 8.37
C LEU A 65 -11.79 2.83 8.17
N GLY A 66 -11.02 2.42 9.18
CA GLY A 66 -9.57 2.36 9.10
C GLY A 66 -9.08 1.40 8.01
N LEU A 67 -9.72 0.22 7.89
CA LEU A 67 -9.43 -0.72 6.81
C LEU A 67 -9.72 -0.12 5.43
N ALA A 68 -10.86 0.55 5.27
CA ALA A 68 -11.25 1.20 4.02
C ALA A 68 -10.24 2.32 3.64
N LEU A 69 -9.87 3.17 4.60
CA LEU A 69 -8.88 4.22 4.40
C LEU A 69 -7.51 3.65 4.02
N HIS A 70 -7.09 2.56 4.69
CA HIS A 70 -5.83 1.88 4.39
C HIS A 70 -5.78 1.40 2.93
N PHE A 71 -6.81 0.68 2.47
CA PHE A 71 -6.85 0.24 1.08
C PHE A 71 -7.01 1.38 0.08
N LEU A 72 -7.74 2.43 0.42
CA LEU A 72 -7.83 3.64 -0.41
C LEU A 72 -6.44 4.26 -0.62
N ILE A 73 -5.65 4.39 0.44
CA ILE A 73 -4.27 4.90 0.38
C ILE A 73 -3.40 3.96 -0.45
N ALA A 74 -3.41 2.65 -0.19
CA ALA A 74 -2.59 1.67 -0.90
C ALA A 74 -2.91 1.64 -2.41
N VAL A 75 -4.20 1.69 -2.78
CA VAL A 75 -4.63 1.76 -4.18
C VAL A 75 -4.20 3.09 -4.81
N SER A 76 -4.33 4.21 -4.10
CA SER A 76 -3.87 5.52 -4.59
C SER A 76 -2.37 5.53 -4.88
N MET A 77 -1.56 4.89 -4.03
CA MET A 77 -0.12 4.70 -4.26
C MET A 77 0.13 3.89 -5.55
N SER A 78 -0.60 2.79 -5.76
CA SER A 78 -0.47 1.97 -6.96
C SER A 78 -0.87 2.72 -8.23
N VAL A 79 -1.97 3.47 -8.17
CA VAL A 79 -2.44 4.33 -9.27
C VAL A 79 -1.38 5.40 -9.60
N THR A 80 -0.84 6.06 -8.59
CA THR A 80 0.20 7.09 -8.77
C THR A 80 1.43 6.52 -9.46
N TYR A 81 1.93 5.37 -9.02
CA TYR A 81 3.07 4.71 -9.66
C TYR A 81 2.78 4.36 -11.12
N TYR A 82 1.61 3.81 -11.42
CA TYR A 82 1.20 3.49 -12.78
C TYR A 82 1.11 4.72 -13.67
N LEU A 83 0.51 5.82 -13.19
CA LEU A 83 0.40 7.06 -13.97
C LEU A 83 1.78 7.65 -14.29
N VAL A 84 2.70 7.67 -13.33
CA VAL A 84 4.08 8.13 -13.54
C VAL A 84 4.83 7.21 -14.50
N SER A 85 4.63 5.89 -14.39
CA SER A 85 5.26 4.89 -15.27
C SER A 85 4.87 5.03 -16.75
N ARG A 86 3.75 5.69 -17.04
CA ARG A 86 3.33 6.00 -18.42
C ARG A 86 4.24 7.03 -19.10
N ARG A 87 4.93 7.85 -18.32
CA ARG A 87 5.90 8.83 -18.82
C ARG A 87 7.34 8.30 -18.75
N TRP A 88 7.65 7.48 -17.77
CA TRP A 88 9.00 6.96 -17.51
C TRP A 88 9.03 5.44 -17.58
N SER A 89 9.45 4.92 -18.74
CA SER A 89 9.48 3.47 -19.01
C SER A 89 10.42 2.68 -18.08
N LEU A 90 11.41 3.33 -17.47
CA LEU A 90 12.34 2.72 -16.52
C LEU A 90 11.58 2.07 -15.34
N LEU A 91 10.49 2.70 -14.88
CA LEU A 91 9.72 2.25 -13.72
C LEU A 91 9.14 0.84 -13.90
N TRP A 92 8.65 0.51 -15.10
CA TRP A 92 8.12 -0.83 -15.36
C TRP A 92 9.14 -1.78 -15.99
N ARG A 93 10.25 -1.27 -16.56
CA ARG A 93 11.35 -2.10 -17.07
C ARG A 93 12.23 -2.68 -15.95
N ARG A 94 12.42 -1.94 -14.86
CA ARG A 94 13.21 -2.36 -13.69
C ARG A 94 12.35 -2.37 -12.41
N PRO A 95 11.33 -3.24 -12.32
CA PRO A 95 10.33 -3.18 -11.26
C PRO A 95 10.92 -3.42 -9.86
N LEU A 96 11.96 -4.25 -9.72
CA LEU A 96 12.55 -4.52 -8.41
C LEU A 96 13.25 -3.28 -7.84
N ALA A 97 14.16 -2.69 -8.60
CA ALA A 97 14.92 -1.52 -8.14
C ALA A 97 14.02 -0.28 -7.98
N CYS A 98 13.20 0.01 -9.00
CA CYS A 98 12.31 1.17 -8.96
C CYS A 98 11.18 0.98 -7.93
N GLY A 99 10.69 -0.25 -7.77
CA GLY A 99 9.69 -0.58 -6.74
C GLY A 99 10.25 -0.41 -5.34
N ALA A 100 11.43 -0.96 -5.06
CA ALA A 100 12.07 -0.79 -3.75
C ALA A 100 12.30 0.70 -3.42
N LEU A 101 12.83 1.47 -4.37
CA LEU A 101 13.02 2.91 -4.19
C LEU A 101 11.67 3.63 -3.94
N TYR A 102 10.64 3.28 -4.70
CA TYR A 102 9.30 3.84 -4.50
C TYR A 102 8.76 3.51 -3.11
N GLY A 103 8.92 2.28 -2.64
CA GLY A 103 8.54 1.88 -1.28
C GLY A 103 9.24 2.72 -0.21
N LEU A 104 10.55 2.99 -0.37
CA LEU A 104 11.28 3.87 0.53
C LEU A 104 10.75 5.31 0.52
N ILE A 105 10.43 5.83 -0.67
CA ILE A 105 9.78 7.16 -0.82
C ILE A 105 8.43 7.15 -0.11
N LEU A 106 7.61 6.11 -0.29
CA LEU A 106 6.31 5.99 0.37
C LEU A 106 6.45 5.93 1.89
N TYR A 107 7.44 5.20 2.41
CA TYR A 107 7.75 5.22 3.85
C TYR A 107 8.01 6.65 4.34
N GLY A 108 8.85 7.40 3.64
CA GLY A 108 9.15 8.77 3.96
C GLY A 108 7.91 9.68 3.93
N VAL A 109 7.13 9.60 2.84
CA VAL A 109 5.89 10.39 2.69
C VAL A 109 4.89 10.07 3.80
N MET A 110 4.68 8.79 4.11
CA MET A 110 3.71 8.39 5.14
C MET A 110 4.15 8.86 6.53
N ASN A 111 5.40 8.62 6.93
CA ASN A 111 5.84 8.86 8.29
C ASN A 111 6.24 10.32 8.57
N TYR A 112 6.69 11.07 7.57
CA TYR A 112 7.15 12.45 7.76
C TYR A 112 6.19 13.52 7.21
N ILE A 113 5.19 13.12 6.41
CA ILE A 113 4.22 14.06 5.84
C ILE A 113 2.79 13.67 6.26
N VAL A 114 2.31 12.48 5.86
CA VAL A 114 0.91 12.11 6.03
C VAL A 114 0.55 11.93 7.52
N VAL A 115 1.30 11.12 8.25
CA VAL A 115 1.01 10.87 9.68
C VAL A 115 1.11 12.14 10.51
N PRO A 116 2.16 12.97 10.42
CA PRO A 116 2.24 14.21 11.19
C PRO A 116 1.17 15.25 10.85
N LEU A 117 0.68 15.27 9.61
CA LEU A 117 -0.39 16.18 9.18
C LEU A 117 -1.79 15.64 9.47
N SER A 118 -1.91 14.37 9.88
CA SER A 118 -3.19 13.73 10.22
C SER A 118 -3.57 13.99 11.69
N ALA A 119 -4.80 13.64 12.03
CA ALA A 119 -5.28 13.70 13.42
C ALA A 119 -4.74 12.57 14.31
N ALA A 120 -3.97 11.62 13.78
CA ALA A 120 -3.36 10.51 14.55
C ALA A 120 -2.18 10.94 15.43
N GLY A 121 -1.63 12.11 15.19
CA GLY A 121 -0.45 12.59 15.91
C GLY A 121 0.86 11.92 15.43
N SER A 122 1.78 11.63 16.36
CA SER A 122 3.06 11.02 16.00
C SER A 122 2.98 9.50 15.88
N GLY A 123 3.67 8.94 14.88
CA GLY A 123 3.85 7.49 14.73
C GLY A 123 4.71 6.86 15.82
N SER A 124 4.85 5.53 15.79
CA SER A 124 5.69 4.81 16.76
C SER A 124 7.17 5.17 16.59
N ARG A 125 7.86 5.35 17.73
CA ARG A 125 9.31 5.58 17.81
C ARG A 125 10.11 4.32 18.10
N ASP A 126 9.49 3.15 18.07
CA ASP A 126 10.15 1.87 18.29
C ASP A 126 11.18 1.59 17.19
N PRO A 127 12.48 1.40 17.50
CA PRO A 127 13.52 1.26 16.49
C PRO A 127 13.35 -0.01 15.63
N LEU A 128 12.86 -1.11 16.24
CA LEU A 128 12.62 -2.36 15.51
C LEU A 128 11.45 -2.20 14.55
N TRP A 129 10.37 -1.53 14.99
CA TRP A 129 9.24 -1.19 14.12
C TRP A 129 9.70 -0.36 12.93
N ILE A 130 10.48 0.71 13.19
CA ILE A 130 10.98 1.60 12.14
C ILE A 130 11.81 0.82 11.12
N GLY A 131 12.81 0.04 11.57
CA GLY A 131 13.69 -0.70 10.69
C GLY A 131 12.95 -1.73 9.83
N LEU A 132 12.05 -2.51 10.45
CA LEU A 132 11.27 -3.51 9.71
C LEU A 132 10.25 -2.85 8.78
N THR A 133 9.61 -1.74 9.19
CA THR A 133 8.64 -1.04 8.34
C THR A 133 9.30 -0.44 7.11
N VAL A 134 10.53 0.07 7.21
CA VAL A 134 11.32 0.51 6.05
C VAL A 134 11.52 -0.65 5.07
N ALA A 135 11.93 -1.83 5.57
CA ALA A 135 12.11 -3.01 4.72
C ALA A 135 10.79 -3.49 4.10
N VAL A 136 9.71 -3.51 4.86
CA VAL A 136 8.36 -3.87 4.40
C VAL A 136 7.89 -2.92 3.29
N HIS A 137 8.06 -1.62 3.47
CA HIS A 137 7.69 -0.64 2.43
C HIS A 137 8.47 -0.86 1.13
N ALA A 138 9.78 -1.12 1.22
CA ALA A 138 10.58 -1.40 0.04
C ALA A 138 10.17 -2.71 -0.64
N LEU A 139 10.02 -3.79 0.12
CA LEU A 139 9.90 -5.16 -0.41
C LEU A 139 8.44 -5.59 -0.64
N LEU A 140 7.55 -5.29 0.31
CA LEU A 140 6.18 -5.80 0.30
C LEU A 140 5.14 -4.77 -0.20
N ILE A 141 5.51 -3.50 -0.33
CA ILE A 141 4.64 -2.47 -0.90
C ILE A 141 5.17 -2.03 -2.26
N GLY A 142 6.38 -1.49 -2.30
CA GLY A 142 6.92 -0.90 -3.53
C GLY A 142 7.14 -1.90 -4.65
N ILE A 143 7.76 -3.06 -4.36
CA ILE A 143 8.02 -4.09 -5.38
C ILE A 143 6.72 -4.68 -5.95
N PRO A 144 5.71 -5.11 -5.16
CA PRO A 144 4.44 -5.58 -5.70
C PRO A 144 3.75 -4.53 -6.59
N ILE A 145 3.66 -3.28 -6.15
CA ILE A 145 3.08 -2.19 -6.95
C ILE A 145 3.79 -2.07 -8.31
N ALA A 146 5.12 -2.05 -8.32
CA ALA A 146 5.90 -1.94 -9.54
C ALA A 146 5.76 -3.19 -10.44
N TRP A 147 5.66 -4.38 -9.85
CA TRP A 147 5.49 -5.63 -10.57
C TRP A 147 4.13 -5.70 -11.28
N PHE A 148 3.05 -5.39 -10.57
CA PHE A 148 1.72 -5.32 -11.17
C PHE A 148 1.64 -4.22 -12.24
N THR A 149 2.31 -3.09 -12.04
CA THR A 149 2.45 -2.05 -13.06
C THR A 149 3.17 -2.57 -14.31
N ARG A 150 4.27 -3.34 -14.14
CA ARG A 150 4.94 -4.00 -15.27
C ARG A 150 3.98 -4.90 -16.05
N LEU A 151 3.20 -5.74 -15.35
CA LEU A 151 2.20 -6.60 -15.99
C LEU A 151 1.13 -5.79 -16.74
N ALA A 152 0.75 -4.63 -16.22
CA ALA A 152 -0.21 -3.72 -16.86
C ALA A 152 0.32 -3.09 -18.16
N HIS A 153 1.63 -2.98 -18.32
CA HIS A 153 2.30 -2.49 -19.53
C HIS A 153 2.58 -3.60 -20.56
N GLN A 154 2.53 -4.88 -20.19
CA GLN A 154 2.82 -5.98 -21.10
C GLN A 154 1.67 -6.19 -22.11
N PRO A 155 2.01 -6.48 -23.38
CA PRO A 155 1.01 -6.92 -24.35
C PRO A 155 0.35 -8.23 -23.86
N TRP A 156 -0.94 -8.38 -24.12
CA TRP A 156 -1.60 -9.68 -23.95
C TRP A 156 -1.02 -10.69 -24.94
N PRO A 157 -0.70 -11.95 -24.54
CA PRO A 157 -0.46 -13.00 -25.52
C PRO A 157 -1.71 -13.09 -26.43
N PRO A 158 -1.55 -13.13 -27.76
CA PRO A 158 -2.68 -13.35 -28.65
C PRO A 158 -3.39 -14.61 -28.17
N GLY A 159 -4.69 -14.48 -27.96
CA GLY A 159 -5.51 -15.61 -27.52
C GLY A 159 -5.29 -16.78 -28.48
N SER A 160 -5.09 -17.97 -27.94
CA SER A 160 -5.34 -19.20 -28.66
C SER A 160 -6.82 -19.14 -29.07
N THR A 161 -7.08 -18.63 -30.28
CA THR A 161 -8.34 -18.88 -30.95
C THR A 161 -8.38 -20.40 -31.15
N GLY A 162 -9.21 -21.06 -30.32
CA GLY A 162 -9.42 -22.49 -30.41
C GLY A 162 -9.73 -22.86 -31.83
N SER A 163 -8.93 -23.75 -32.34
CA SER A 163 -9.24 -24.60 -33.50
C SER A 163 -10.34 -25.56 -33.14
#